data_dbcebf3b400f3bca3e600a137ed0ad70
#
_entry.id   dbcebf3b400f3bca3e600a137ed0ad70
#
_cell.length_a   1.000
_cell.length_b   1.000
_cell.length_c   1.000
_cell.angle_alpha   90.00
_cell.angle_beta   90.00
_cell.angle_gamma   90.00
#
_symmetry.space_group_name_H-M   'P 1'
#
loop_
_entity.id
_entity.type
_entity.pdbx_description
1 polymer ?
#
loop_
_entity_poly.entity_id
_entity_poly.type
_entity_poly.pdbx_seq_one_letter_code
_entity_poly.pdbx_strand_id
1 'polypeptide(L)'
;MNISDAQSRAIAHGKGPAMILAGPGSGKTLVITQRTRQLIEHAHVRPQEILVITFTKAAALEMRGRFQKICKNSGVTFGTFHAVFFTILKHAYHYTAANILTEEKKYQILQQLLRESRLSFEDEKETLSDLAAEISLVKNEQVQLENYYSKSCPAEVFRLFFQRYEEIHRQAGLIDFDDMMTYTWELLNARPDILSAWQKRWSYILVDEFQDINLLQYRILQLLALPENNLFIVGDDD
;
A
#
# COMPACT_ATOMS: atom_id res chain seq x y z
N MET A 1 24.31 -18.51 -10.00
CA MET A 1 23.00 -18.96 -9.49
C MET A 1 22.29 -19.61 -10.64
N ASN A 2 21.91 -20.88 -10.52
CA ASN A 2 21.12 -21.54 -11.56
C ASN A 2 19.65 -21.07 -11.42
N ILE A 3 19.13 -20.45 -12.46
CA ILE A 3 17.73 -20.06 -12.58
C ILE A 3 16.96 -21.26 -13.11
N SER A 4 15.85 -21.65 -12.48
CA SER A 4 14.99 -22.75 -12.95
C SER A 4 14.22 -22.36 -14.21
N ASP A 5 13.71 -23.35 -14.94
CA ASP A 5 12.89 -23.10 -16.13
C ASP A 5 11.61 -22.30 -15.81
N ALA A 6 11.00 -22.54 -14.66
CA ALA A 6 9.84 -21.75 -14.21
C ALA A 6 10.22 -20.29 -13.93
N GLN A 7 11.34 -20.07 -13.22
CA GLN A 7 11.86 -18.71 -13.00
C GLN A 7 12.24 -18.03 -14.32
N SER A 8 12.86 -18.75 -15.26
CA SER A 8 13.20 -18.21 -16.58
C SER A 8 11.98 -17.76 -17.36
N ARG A 9 10.90 -18.56 -17.35
CA ARG A 9 9.62 -18.19 -17.98
C ARG A 9 8.99 -16.97 -17.32
N ALA A 10 8.99 -16.89 -15.98
CA ALA A 10 8.47 -15.74 -15.25
C ALA A 10 9.26 -14.46 -15.55
N ILE A 11 10.58 -14.53 -15.60
CA ILE A 11 11.46 -13.40 -15.95
C ILE A 11 11.22 -12.94 -17.40
N ALA A 12 11.05 -13.88 -18.32
CA ALA A 12 10.86 -13.60 -19.75
C ALA A 12 9.41 -13.24 -20.13
N HIS A 13 8.47 -13.20 -19.16
CA HIS A 13 7.08 -12.82 -19.45
C HIS A 13 7.01 -11.51 -20.21
N GLY A 14 6.16 -11.43 -21.25
CA GLY A 14 6.01 -10.26 -22.10
C GLY A 14 5.18 -9.15 -21.46
N LYS A 15 4.23 -8.61 -22.21
CA LYS A 15 3.22 -7.63 -21.76
C LYS A 15 2.01 -8.34 -21.14
N GLY A 16 1.23 -7.57 -20.40
CA GLY A 16 0.01 -8.04 -19.77
C GLY A 16 0.22 -8.53 -18.33
N PRO A 17 -0.87 -8.94 -17.67
CA PRO A 17 -0.81 -9.36 -16.28
C PRO A 17 -0.16 -10.75 -16.12
N ALA A 18 0.54 -10.95 -15.01
CA ALA A 18 1.08 -12.24 -14.62
C ALA A 18 1.04 -12.43 -13.12
N MET A 19 0.68 -13.62 -12.68
CA MET A 19 0.73 -14.06 -11.29
C MET A 19 1.73 -15.21 -11.17
N ILE A 20 2.64 -15.08 -10.23
CA ILE A 20 3.66 -16.07 -9.91
C ILE A 20 3.40 -16.55 -8.48
N LEU A 21 3.00 -17.81 -8.38
CA LEU A 21 2.83 -18.48 -7.09
C LEU A 21 4.10 -19.28 -6.80
N ALA A 22 4.67 -19.07 -5.62
CA ALA A 22 5.96 -19.65 -5.30
C ALA A 22 6.21 -19.63 -3.79
N GLY A 23 6.40 -20.79 -3.20
CA GLY A 23 6.60 -20.97 -1.76
C GLY A 23 7.81 -20.23 -1.19
N PRO A 24 7.98 -20.20 0.13
CA PRO A 24 9.09 -19.57 0.82
C PRO A 24 10.46 -20.11 0.31
N GLY A 25 11.43 -19.21 0.12
CA GLY A 25 12.76 -19.59 -0.36
C GLY A 25 12.89 -19.93 -1.84
N SER A 26 11.81 -19.91 -2.61
CA SER A 26 11.78 -20.21 -4.06
C SER A 26 12.51 -19.16 -4.93
N GLY A 27 12.95 -18.05 -4.35
CA GLY A 27 13.63 -16.98 -5.09
C GLY A 27 12.70 -15.91 -5.68
N LYS A 28 11.54 -15.64 -5.09
CA LYS A 28 10.60 -14.58 -5.50
C LYS A 28 11.30 -13.25 -5.78
N THR A 29 12.10 -12.76 -4.83
CA THR A 29 12.88 -11.52 -4.97
C THR A 29 13.88 -11.56 -6.14
N LEU A 30 14.47 -12.74 -6.41
CA LEU A 30 15.34 -12.92 -7.58
C LEU A 30 14.55 -12.75 -8.88
N VAL A 31 13.39 -13.36 -8.97
CA VAL A 31 12.51 -13.25 -10.16
C VAL A 31 12.15 -11.79 -10.43
N ILE A 32 11.70 -11.04 -9.40
CA ILE A 32 11.33 -9.62 -9.54
C ILE A 32 12.54 -8.78 -10.01
N THR A 33 13.71 -8.94 -9.37
CA THR A 33 14.90 -8.17 -9.73
C THR A 33 15.43 -8.49 -11.13
N GLN A 34 15.44 -9.76 -11.52
CA GLN A 34 15.85 -10.17 -12.87
C GLN A 34 14.85 -9.77 -13.93
N ARG A 35 13.54 -9.85 -13.63
CA ARG A 35 12.51 -9.35 -14.54
C ARG A 35 12.62 -7.83 -14.73
N THR A 36 12.83 -7.07 -13.66
CA THR A 36 13.06 -5.62 -13.75
C THR A 36 14.24 -5.30 -14.67
N ARG A 37 15.33 -6.05 -14.53
CA ARG A 37 16.49 -5.94 -15.41
C ARG A 37 16.14 -6.28 -16.86
N GLN A 38 15.44 -7.39 -17.08
CA GLN A 38 15.03 -7.86 -18.40
C GLN A 38 14.12 -6.83 -19.13
N LEU A 39 13.19 -6.19 -18.39
CA LEU A 39 12.36 -5.12 -18.94
C LEU A 39 13.21 -3.96 -19.47
N ILE A 40 14.29 -3.60 -18.80
CA ILE A 40 15.16 -2.49 -19.21
C ILE A 40 16.09 -2.92 -20.35
N GLU A 41 16.78 -4.05 -20.23
CA GLU A 41 17.84 -4.44 -21.16
C GLU A 41 17.31 -5.03 -22.46
N HIS A 42 16.19 -5.75 -22.42
CA HIS A 42 15.66 -6.47 -23.58
C HIS A 42 14.34 -5.90 -24.12
N ALA A 43 13.45 -5.46 -23.23
CA ALA A 43 12.20 -4.83 -23.66
C ALA A 43 12.32 -3.30 -23.83
N HIS A 44 13.50 -2.72 -23.55
CA HIS A 44 13.81 -1.30 -23.70
C HIS A 44 12.86 -0.37 -22.95
N VAL A 45 12.28 -0.85 -21.82
CA VAL A 45 11.42 -0.05 -20.95
C VAL A 45 12.28 0.97 -20.21
N ARG A 46 11.84 2.21 -20.18
CA ARG A 46 12.55 3.24 -19.42
C ARG A 46 12.49 2.93 -17.92
N PRO A 47 13.61 2.98 -17.19
CA PRO A 47 13.62 2.64 -15.76
C PRO A 47 12.59 3.40 -14.92
N GLN A 48 12.30 4.65 -15.28
CA GLN A 48 11.32 5.51 -14.61
C GLN A 48 9.86 5.03 -14.77
N GLU A 49 9.60 4.18 -15.75
CA GLU A 49 8.29 3.59 -16.01
C GLU A 49 8.04 2.30 -15.21
N ILE A 50 9.02 1.87 -14.43
CA ILE A 50 8.92 0.65 -13.64
C ILE A 50 8.74 1.00 -12.16
N LEU A 51 7.66 0.48 -11.59
CA LEU A 51 7.36 0.53 -10.16
C LEU A 51 7.48 -0.87 -9.56
N VAL A 52 8.25 -1.00 -8.49
CA VAL A 52 8.36 -2.23 -7.71
C VAL A 52 7.86 -1.96 -6.29
N ILE A 53 6.81 -2.65 -5.88
CA ILE A 53 6.17 -2.50 -4.57
C ILE A 53 6.47 -3.73 -3.73
N THR A 54 6.82 -3.50 -2.46
CA THR A 54 7.00 -4.52 -1.43
C THR A 54 6.20 -4.15 -0.18
N PHE A 55 6.01 -5.11 0.72
CA PHE A 55 5.24 -4.86 1.94
C PHE A 55 5.99 -3.97 2.94
N THR A 56 7.30 -4.16 3.11
CA THR A 56 8.10 -3.43 4.12
C THR A 56 9.15 -2.51 3.51
N LYS A 57 9.47 -1.44 4.22
CA LYS A 57 10.55 -0.51 3.85
C LYS A 57 11.91 -1.22 3.78
N ALA A 58 12.16 -2.19 4.67
CA ALA A 58 13.38 -2.97 4.67
C ALA A 58 13.50 -3.82 3.40
N ALA A 59 12.43 -4.53 3.01
CA ALA A 59 12.38 -5.30 1.77
C ALA A 59 12.58 -4.41 0.53
N ALA A 60 11.96 -3.23 0.49
CA ALA A 60 12.14 -2.28 -0.61
C ALA A 60 13.59 -1.82 -0.75
N LEU A 61 14.26 -1.50 0.36
CA LEU A 61 15.67 -1.10 0.37
C LEU A 61 16.60 -2.24 -0.03
N GLU A 62 16.33 -3.44 0.48
CA GLU A 62 17.12 -4.64 0.13
C GLU A 62 16.98 -4.96 -1.37
N MET A 63 15.75 -4.97 -1.88
CA MET A 63 15.48 -5.25 -3.29
C MET A 63 16.14 -4.21 -4.21
N ARG A 64 16.05 -2.93 -3.86
CA ARG A 64 16.78 -1.86 -4.55
C ARG A 64 18.27 -2.12 -4.54
N GLY A 65 18.87 -2.46 -3.40
CA GLY A 65 20.30 -2.75 -3.28
C GLY A 65 20.73 -3.97 -4.10
N ARG A 66 19.92 -5.03 -4.14
CA ARG A 66 20.15 -6.21 -5.01
C ARG A 66 20.08 -5.83 -6.48
N PHE A 67 19.08 -5.05 -6.87
CA PHE A 67 18.90 -4.58 -8.25
C PHE A 67 20.08 -3.72 -8.70
N GLN A 68 20.55 -2.77 -7.89
CA GLN A 68 21.68 -1.90 -8.22
C GLN A 68 22.99 -2.65 -8.48
N LYS A 69 23.17 -3.85 -7.88
CA LYS A 69 24.36 -4.70 -8.14
C LYS A 69 24.32 -5.35 -9.53
N ILE A 70 23.15 -5.56 -10.10
CA ILE A 70 22.97 -6.24 -11.38
C ILE A 70 22.63 -5.28 -12.54
N CYS A 71 22.12 -4.09 -12.22
CA CYS A 71 21.79 -3.05 -13.18
C CYS A 71 22.12 -1.67 -12.61
N LYS A 72 22.99 -0.94 -13.25
CA LYS A 72 23.43 0.40 -12.80
C LYS A 72 22.37 1.50 -13.01
N ASN A 73 21.24 1.19 -13.63
CA ASN A 73 20.16 2.13 -13.86
C ASN A 73 19.44 2.47 -12.55
N SER A 74 19.35 3.76 -12.24
CA SER A 74 18.81 4.28 -10.97
C SER A 74 17.38 4.82 -11.05
N GLY A 75 16.72 4.71 -12.21
CA GLY A 75 15.41 5.32 -12.44
C GLY A 75 14.20 4.51 -11.96
N VAL A 76 14.39 3.22 -11.61
CA VAL A 76 13.32 2.35 -11.12
C VAL A 76 12.84 2.81 -9.75
N THR A 77 11.52 2.89 -9.58
CA THR A 77 10.91 3.22 -8.28
C THR A 77 10.73 1.93 -7.47
N PHE A 78 11.36 1.88 -6.28
CA PHE A 78 11.15 0.83 -5.28
C PHE A 78 10.52 1.46 -4.05
N GLY A 79 9.43 0.90 -3.55
CA GLY A 79 8.76 1.44 -2.38
C GLY A 79 7.76 0.48 -1.76
N THR A 80 7.14 0.92 -0.65
CA THR A 80 5.97 0.27 -0.06
C THR A 80 4.69 0.89 -0.60
N PHE A 81 3.55 0.23 -0.42
CA PHE A 81 2.24 0.79 -0.77
C PHE A 81 2.04 2.19 -0.22
N HIS A 82 2.27 2.38 1.07
CA HIS A 82 2.11 3.69 1.72
C HIS A 82 3.05 4.75 1.13
N ALA A 83 4.30 4.42 0.85
CA ALA A 83 5.26 5.37 0.26
C ALA A 83 4.86 5.78 -1.16
N VAL A 84 4.34 4.85 -1.95
CA VAL A 84 3.85 5.10 -3.31
C VAL A 84 2.59 5.96 -3.26
N PHE A 85 1.62 5.60 -2.44
CA PHE A 85 0.36 6.33 -2.31
C PHE A 85 0.58 7.73 -1.73
N PHE A 86 1.41 7.86 -0.71
CA PHE A 86 1.80 9.17 -0.19
C PHE A 86 2.49 10.03 -1.26
N THR A 87 3.27 9.43 -2.16
CA THR A 87 3.87 10.16 -3.29
C THR A 87 2.81 10.74 -4.22
N ILE A 88 1.74 9.98 -4.52
CA ILE A 88 0.61 10.44 -5.31
C ILE A 88 -0.10 11.60 -4.61
N LEU A 89 -0.44 11.44 -3.34
CA LEU A 89 -1.11 12.48 -2.54
C LEU A 89 -0.27 13.73 -2.36
N LYS A 90 1.05 13.58 -2.17
CA LYS A 90 1.98 14.70 -2.11
C LYS A 90 1.96 15.55 -3.37
N HIS A 91 1.88 14.94 -4.54
CA HIS A 91 1.79 15.68 -5.81
C HIS A 91 0.45 16.39 -5.98
N ALA A 92 -0.65 15.82 -5.50
CA ALA A 92 -1.99 16.38 -5.66
C ALA A 92 -2.32 17.44 -4.60
N TYR A 93 -1.96 17.18 -3.34
CA TYR A 93 -2.37 17.99 -2.17
C TYR A 93 -1.22 18.71 -1.47
N HIS A 94 0.02 18.57 -1.99
CA HIS A 94 1.23 19.16 -1.40
C HIS A 94 1.52 18.71 0.04
N TYR A 95 1.06 17.53 0.44
CA TYR A 95 1.37 16.95 1.73
C TYR A 95 2.89 16.79 1.94
N THR A 96 3.31 16.93 3.18
CA THR A 96 4.70 16.75 3.63
C THR A 96 4.74 15.68 4.73
N ALA A 97 5.91 15.29 5.17
CA ALA A 97 6.05 14.37 6.29
C ALA A 97 5.41 14.88 7.59
N ALA A 98 5.26 16.21 7.75
CA ALA A 98 4.61 16.82 8.90
C ALA A 98 3.10 16.55 8.96
N ASN A 99 2.48 16.20 7.83
CA ASN A 99 1.07 15.85 7.74
C ASN A 99 0.78 14.39 8.11
N ILE A 100 1.82 13.57 8.34
CA ILE A 100 1.62 12.16 8.68
C ILE A 100 1.29 12.04 10.17
N LEU A 101 0.11 11.48 10.47
CA LEU A 101 -0.27 11.08 11.81
C LEU A 101 0.51 9.81 12.18
N THR A 102 1.39 9.92 13.17
CA THR A 102 2.15 8.76 13.67
C THR A 102 1.25 7.84 14.51
N GLU A 103 1.59 6.57 14.59
CA GLU A 103 0.86 5.61 15.45
C GLU A 103 0.79 6.11 16.90
N GLU A 104 1.88 6.67 17.42
CA GLU A 104 1.89 7.23 18.77
C GLU A 104 0.82 8.32 18.96
N LYS A 105 0.70 9.25 18.01
CA LYS A 105 -0.33 10.29 18.05
C LYS A 105 -1.73 9.72 17.85
N LYS A 106 -1.89 8.70 16.98
CA LYS A 106 -3.16 7.97 16.82
C LYS A 106 -3.63 7.43 18.17
N TYR A 107 -2.77 6.72 18.88
CA TYR A 107 -3.09 6.19 20.22
C TYR A 107 -3.36 7.30 21.25
N GLN A 108 -2.64 8.41 21.23
CA GLN A 108 -2.91 9.56 22.12
C GLN A 108 -4.31 10.14 21.88
N ILE A 109 -4.73 10.30 20.62
CA ILE A 109 -6.09 10.77 20.29
C ILE A 109 -7.13 9.78 20.80
N LEU A 110 -6.97 8.48 20.51
CA LEU A 110 -7.91 7.46 20.97
C LEU A 110 -8.00 7.39 22.50
N GLN A 111 -6.87 7.50 23.20
CA GLN A 111 -6.84 7.53 24.64
C GLN A 111 -7.56 8.75 25.22
N GLN A 112 -7.38 9.92 24.59
CA GLN A 112 -8.12 11.11 24.99
C GLN A 112 -9.63 10.90 24.81
N LEU A 113 -10.07 10.39 23.67
CA LEU A 113 -11.49 10.11 23.39
C LEU A 113 -12.07 9.09 24.39
N LEU A 114 -11.29 8.08 24.74
CA LEU A 114 -11.70 7.08 25.72
C LEU A 114 -11.95 7.72 27.11
N ARG A 115 -11.06 8.59 27.57
CA ARG A 115 -11.22 9.33 28.83
C ARG A 115 -12.41 10.29 28.81
N GLU A 116 -12.63 10.96 27.69
CA GLU A 116 -13.77 11.89 27.54
C GLU A 116 -15.11 11.16 27.53
N SER A 117 -15.15 9.90 27.08
CA SER A 117 -16.38 9.08 27.06
C SER A 117 -16.94 8.74 28.43
N ARG A 118 -16.11 8.80 29.47
CA ARG A 118 -16.45 8.39 30.85
C ARG A 118 -16.92 6.93 30.98
N LEU A 119 -16.67 6.10 29.98
CA LEU A 119 -16.94 4.68 30.03
C LEU A 119 -15.84 3.97 30.80
N SER A 120 -16.23 2.93 31.53
CA SER A 120 -15.30 2.07 32.26
C SER A 120 -15.00 0.84 31.39
N PHE A 121 -13.72 0.57 31.14
CA PHE A 121 -13.24 -0.59 30.41
C PHE A 121 -12.37 -1.44 31.33
N GLU A 122 -12.45 -2.75 31.21
CA GLU A 122 -11.67 -3.68 32.05
C GLU A 122 -10.17 -3.61 31.77
N ASP A 123 -9.79 -3.54 30.49
CA ASP A 123 -8.42 -3.29 30.03
C ASP A 123 -8.40 -2.15 29.02
N GLU A 124 -7.92 -0.99 29.47
CA GLU A 124 -7.84 0.22 28.64
C GLU A 124 -6.85 0.04 27.47
N LYS A 125 -5.77 -0.74 27.64
CA LYS A 125 -4.78 -0.94 26.58
C LYS A 125 -5.30 -1.86 25.47
N GLU A 126 -5.95 -2.95 25.85
CA GLU A 126 -6.58 -3.88 24.93
C GLU A 126 -7.68 -3.15 24.16
N THR A 127 -8.56 -2.42 24.84
CA THR A 127 -9.63 -1.62 24.22
C THR A 127 -9.08 -0.61 23.21
N LEU A 128 -7.99 0.09 23.54
CA LEU A 128 -7.35 1.04 22.62
C LEU A 128 -6.79 0.34 21.37
N SER A 129 -6.17 -0.82 21.55
CA SER A 129 -5.64 -1.62 20.42
C SER A 129 -6.76 -2.09 19.50
N ASP A 130 -7.85 -2.59 20.09
CA ASP A 130 -9.00 -3.08 19.35
C ASP A 130 -9.72 -1.94 18.63
N LEU A 131 -9.94 -0.80 19.27
CA LEU A 131 -10.51 0.39 18.62
C LEU A 131 -9.65 0.85 17.43
N ALA A 132 -8.32 0.88 17.59
CA ALA A 132 -7.43 1.26 16.51
C ALA A 132 -7.51 0.27 15.33
N ALA A 133 -7.58 -1.03 15.62
CA ALA A 133 -7.73 -2.07 14.60
C ALA A 133 -9.09 -2.00 13.91
N GLU A 134 -10.18 -1.78 14.64
CA GLU A 134 -11.52 -1.66 14.07
C GLU A 134 -11.67 -0.40 13.20
N ILE A 135 -11.07 0.74 13.60
CA ILE A 135 -11.01 1.96 12.78
C ILE A 135 -10.29 1.67 11.47
N SER A 136 -9.13 1.01 11.53
CA SER A 136 -8.37 0.64 10.34
C SER A 136 -9.16 -0.32 9.45
N LEU A 137 -9.85 -1.30 10.01
CA LEU A 137 -10.70 -2.23 9.27
C LEU A 137 -11.83 -1.50 8.54
N VAL A 138 -12.56 -0.62 9.22
CA VAL A 138 -13.66 0.16 8.62
C VAL A 138 -13.15 0.99 7.43
N LYS A 139 -11.98 1.64 7.57
CA LYS A 139 -11.37 2.46 6.52
C LYS A 139 -10.89 1.61 5.34
N ASN A 140 -10.16 0.53 5.61
CA ASN A 140 -9.53 -0.30 4.58
C ASN A 140 -10.54 -1.14 3.78
N GLU A 141 -11.58 -1.64 4.44
CA GLU A 141 -12.65 -2.40 3.79
C GLU A 141 -13.77 -1.49 3.25
N GLN A 142 -13.65 -0.16 3.44
CA GLN A 142 -14.66 0.83 3.03
C GLN A 142 -16.07 0.48 3.55
N VAL A 143 -16.15 -0.04 4.77
CA VAL A 143 -17.40 -0.40 5.40
C VAL A 143 -18.17 0.88 5.76
N GLN A 144 -19.45 0.94 5.41
CA GLN A 144 -20.30 2.02 5.86
C GLN A 144 -20.46 1.95 7.38
N LEU A 145 -20.13 3.04 8.06
CA LEU A 145 -20.06 3.10 9.52
C LEU A 145 -21.39 2.73 10.19
N GLU A 146 -22.51 3.02 9.54
CA GLU A 146 -23.87 2.67 9.99
C GLU A 146 -24.09 1.15 10.05
N ASN A 147 -23.39 0.40 9.21
CA ASN A 147 -23.50 -1.05 9.10
C ASN A 147 -22.43 -1.80 9.90
N TYR A 148 -21.55 -1.06 10.58
CA TYR A 148 -20.48 -1.67 11.38
C TYR A 148 -20.91 -1.86 12.84
N TYR A 149 -20.69 -3.07 13.34
CA TYR A 149 -20.92 -3.45 14.73
C TYR A 149 -19.58 -3.76 15.38
N SER A 150 -19.16 -2.87 16.26
CA SER A 150 -17.90 -3.01 17.01
C SER A 150 -17.95 -4.21 17.98
N LYS A 151 -16.80 -4.83 18.17
CA LYS A 151 -16.59 -5.88 19.17
C LYS A 151 -16.09 -5.32 20.49
N SER A 152 -15.48 -4.14 20.46
CA SER A 152 -14.80 -3.50 21.59
C SER A 152 -15.73 -2.65 22.46
N CYS A 153 -16.82 -2.14 21.88
CA CYS A 153 -17.79 -1.29 22.59
C CYS A 153 -19.15 -1.25 21.87
N PRO A 154 -20.20 -0.68 22.50
CA PRO A 154 -21.49 -0.50 21.82
C PRO A 154 -21.33 0.25 20.49
N ALA A 155 -22.07 -0.19 19.46
CA ALA A 155 -21.93 0.34 18.10
C ALA A 155 -22.06 1.87 18.00
N GLU A 156 -22.95 2.50 18.80
CA GLU A 156 -23.12 3.96 18.83
C GLU A 156 -21.89 4.65 19.40
N VAL A 157 -21.24 4.05 20.40
CA VAL A 157 -20.02 4.56 21.00
C VAL A 157 -18.87 4.48 20.01
N PHE A 158 -18.75 3.36 19.30
CA PHE A 158 -17.74 3.20 18.25
C PHE A 158 -17.90 4.24 17.14
N ARG A 159 -19.14 4.45 16.67
CA ARG A 159 -19.43 5.47 15.65
C ARG A 159 -19.02 6.87 16.09
N LEU A 160 -19.29 7.21 17.35
CA LEU A 160 -18.86 8.49 17.92
C LEU A 160 -17.34 8.59 17.97
N PHE A 161 -16.63 7.54 18.43
CA PHE A 161 -15.18 7.51 18.47
C PHE A 161 -14.57 7.66 17.07
N PHE A 162 -15.09 6.90 16.10
CA PHE A 162 -14.64 6.99 14.72
C PHE A 162 -14.81 8.41 14.16
N GLN A 163 -16.01 9.01 14.30
CA GLN A 163 -16.28 10.36 13.80
C GLN A 163 -15.39 11.42 14.47
N ARG A 164 -15.22 11.33 15.79
CA ARG A 164 -14.38 12.28 16.53
C ARG A 164 -12.90 12.12 16.19
N TYR A 165 -12.43 10.88 16.03
CA TYR A 165 -11.07 10.59 15.57
C TYR A 165 -10.82 11.23 14.19
N GLU A 166 -11.70 10.99 13.23
CA GLU A 166 -11.64 11.58 11.89
C GLU A 166 -11.66 13.12 11.92
N GLU A 167 -12.49 13.71 12.77
CA GLU A 167 -12.60 15.15 12.91
C GLU A 167 -11.30 15.77 13.46
N ILE A 168 -10.75 15.19 14.53
CA ILE A 168 -9.55 15.72 15.21
C ILE A 168 -8.36 15.74 14.26
N HIS A 169 -8.03 14.63 13.61
CA HIS A 169 -6.86 14.61 12.77
C HIS A 169 -7.07 15.41 11.47
N ARG A 170 -8.28 15.46 10.92
CA ARG A 170 -8.62 16.31 9.77
C ARG A 170 -8.48 17.80 10.09
N GLN A 171 -8.97 18.26 11.24
CA GLN A 171 -8.82 19.65 11.68
C GLN A 171 -7.35 20.03 11.89
N ALA A 172 -6.53 19.08 12.32
CA ALA A 172 -5.09 19.25 12.44
C ALA A 172 -4.33 19.20 11.10
N GLY A 173 -5.01 18.91 9.98
CA GLY A 173 -4.37 18.73 8.68
C GLY A 173 -3.49 17.49 8.60
N LEU A 174 -3.80 16.47 9.39
CA LEU A 174 -3.06 15.21 9.47
C LEU A 174 -3.79 14.11 8.68
N ILE A 175 -3.02 13.16 8.19
CA ILE A 175 -3.51 11.93 7.55
C ILE A 175 -2.83 10.72 8.20
N ASP A 176 -3.57 9.69 8.53
CA ASP A 176 -3.00 8.42 8.99
C ASP A 176 -2.63 7.49 7.83
N PHE A 177 -2.10 6.31 8.14
CA PHE A 177 -1.71 5.35 7.11
C PHE A 177 -2.92 4.79 6.33
N ASP A 178 -4.07 4.66 6.99
CA ASP A 178 -5.30 4.19 6.37
C ASP A 178 -5.87 5.26 5.42
N ASP A 179 -5.78 6.54 5.79
CA ASP A 179 -6.14 7.67 4.93
C ASP A 179 -5.32 7.72 3.64
N MET A 180 -4.05 7.34 3.70
CA MET A 180 -3.20 7.35 2.50
C MET A 180 -3.79 6.45 1.41
N MET A 181 -4.37 5.32 1.77
CA MET A 181 -5.03 4.42 0.81
C MET A 181 -6.39 4.96 0.37
N THR A 182 -7.24 5.36 1.32
CA THR A 182 -8.58 5.86 1.03
C THR A 182 -8.54 7.11 0.16
N TYR A 183 -7.72 8.10 0.53
CA TYR A 183 -7.59 9.34 -0.24
C TYR A 183 -6.94 9.13 -1.61
N THR A 184 -6.01 8.17 -1.74
CA THR A 184 -5.45 7.83 -3.06
C THR A 184 -6.53 7.21 -3.95
N TRP A 185 -7.34 6.29 -3.43
CA TRP A 185 -8.45 5.71 -4.16
C TRP A 185 -9.47 6.77 -4.61
N GLU A 186 -9.90 7.64 -3.70
CA GLU A 186 -10.84 8.73 -4.00
C GLU A 186 -10.27 9.69 -5.03
N LEU A 187 -9.01 10.12 -4.87
CA LEU A 187 -8.33 11.03 -5.79
C LEU A 187 -8.27 10.45 -7.20
N LEU A 188 -7.83 9.20 -7.34
CA LEU A 188 -7.65 8.58 -8.66
C LEU A 188 -8.98 8.34 -9.38
N ASN A 189 -10.07 8.09 -8.63
CA ASN A 189 -11.42 7.98 -9.22
C ASN A 189 -12.01 9.35 -9.57
N ALA A 190 -11.77 10.38 -8.77
CA ALA A 190 -12.32 11.72 -8.99
C ALA A 190 -11.53 12.53 -10.04
N ARG A 191 -10.25 12.21 -10.28
CA ARG A 191 -9.33 12.98 -11.13
C ARG A 191 -8.67 12.10 -12.21
N PRO A 192 -9.37 11.84 -13.32
CA PRO A 192 -8.82 11.04 -14.44
C PRO A 192 -7.54 11.60 -15.04
N ASP A 193 -7.34 12.92 -14.98
CA ASP A 193 -6.12 13.59 -15.42
C ASP A 193 -4.90 13.18 -14.57
N ILE A 194 -5.06 13.12 -13.24
CA ILE A 194 -4.03 12.67 -12.31
C ILE A 194 -3.79 11.16 -12.50
N LEU A 195 -4.86 10.37 -12.59
CA LEU A 195 -4.74 8.93 -12.85
C LEU A 195 -3.94 8.67 -14.13
N SER A 196 -4.29 9.33 -15.24
CA SER A 196 -3.59 9.17 -16.51
C SER A 196 -2.11 9.57 -16.45
N ALA A 197 -1.77 10.59 -15.65
CA ALA A 197 -0.38 10.97 -15.44
C ALA A 197 0.44 9.88 -14.74
N TRP A 198 -0.14 9.24 -13.70
CA TRP A 198 0.51 8.15 -12.97
C TRP A 198 0.56 6.84 -13.78
N GLN A 199 -0.46 6.51 -14.56
CA GLN A 199 -0.47 5.39 -15.50
C GLN A 199 0.65 5.51 -16.55
N LYS A 200 0.86 6.71 -17.08
CA LYS A 200 1.98 6.99 -18.00
C LYS A 200 3.34 6.94 -17.31
N ARG A 201 3.39 7.29 -16.02
CA ARG A 201 4.61 7.25 -15.23
C ARG A 201 5.03 5.82 -14.92
N TRP A 202 4.09 4.94 -14.58
CA TRP A 202 4.34 3.56 -14.18
C TRP A 202 3.57 2.60 -15.08
N SER A 203 4.12 2.38 -16.27
CA SER A 203 3.53 1.44 -17.25
C SER A 203 3.82 -0.04 -16.93
N TYR A 204 4.74 -0.31 -16.00
CA TYR A 204 5.03 -1.65 -15.47
C TYR A 204 5.04 -1.61 -13.94
N ILE A 205 4.18 -2.42 -13.35
CA ILE A 205 4.05 -2.53 -11.88
C ILE A 205 4.36 -3.97 -11.47
N LEU A 206 5.35 -4.13 -10.58
CA LEU A 206 5.72 -5.41 -10.00
C LEU A 206 5.42 -5.36 -8.50
N VAL A 207 4.76 -6.39 -7.98
CA VAL A 207 4.35 -6.46 -6.56
C VAL A 207 4.89 -7.73 -5.94
N ASP A 208 5.60 -7.60 -4.83
CA ASP A 208 6.07 -8.71 -3.99
C ASP A 208 5.11 -8.92 -2.82
N GLU A 209 5.06 -10.16 -2.30
CA GLU A 209 4.22 -10.58 -1.18
C GLU A 209 2.73 -10.22 -1.42
N PHE A 210 2.22 -10.60 -2.59
CA PHE A 210 0.87 -10.22 -3.02
C PHE A 210 -0.23 -10.81 -2.11
N GLN A 211 0.01 -11.90 -1.40
CA GLN A 211 -0.92 -12.49 -0.45
C GLN A 211 -1.25 -11.58 0.74
N ASP A 212 -0.37 -10.62 1.07
CA ASP A 212 -0.51 -9.73 2.22
C ASP A 212 -1.29 -8.44 1.92
N ILE A 213 -1.69 -8.21 0.65
CA ILE A 213 -2.37 -6.96 0.28
C ILE A 213 -3.86 -7.01 0.62
N ASN A 214 -4.39 -5.86 1.02
CA ASN A 214 -5.83 -5.70 1.22
C ASN A 214 -6.56 -5.35 -0.09
N LEU A 215 -7.90 -5.42 -0.04
CA LEU A 215 -8.75 -5.17 -1.20
C LEU A 215 -8.56 -3.75 -1.79
N LEU A 216 -8.41 -2.74 -0.94
CA LEU A 216 -8.24 -1.35 -1.38
C LEU A 216 -6.90 -1.14 -2.10
N GLN A 217 -5.82 -1.72 -1.58
CA GLN A 217 -4.51 -1.73 -2.25
C GLN A 217 -4.59 -2.39 -3.63
N TYR A 218 -5.28 -3.52 -3.72
CA TYR A 218 -5.48 -4.21 -4.99
C TYR A 218 -6.27 -3.37 -6.00
N ARG A 219 -7.37 -2.74 -5.58
CA ARG A 219 -8.17 -1.85 -6.44
C ARG A 219 -7.35 -0.67 -6.96
N ILE A 220 -6.53 -0.05 -6.13
CA ILE A 220 -5.63 1.04 -6.55
C ILE A 220 -4.61 0.54 -7.57
N LEU A 221 -4.01 -0.65 -7.34
CA LEU A 221 -3.09 -1.25 -8.31
C LEU A 221 -3.75 -1.50 -9.66
N GLN A 222 -4.98 -2.03 -9.67
CA GLN A 222 -5.74 -2.25 -10.90
C GLN A 222 -5.96 -0.93 -11.68
N LEU A 223 -6.34 0.14 -10.99
CA LEU A 223 -6.48 1.46 -11.61
C LEU A 223 -5.15 1.95 -12.22
N LEU A 224 -4.07 1.86 -11.47
CA LEU A 224 -2.76 2.33 -11.92
C LEU A 224 -2.19 1.51 -13.08
N ALA A 225 -2.48 0.20 -13.13
CA ALA A 225 -1.98 -0.68 -14.18
C ALA A 225 -2.65 -0.48 -15.54
N LEU A 226 -3.86 0.09 -15.58
CA LEU A 226 -4.58 0.34 -16.82
C LEU A 226 -3.96 1.50 -17.64
N PRO A 227 -4.17 1.57 -18.96
CA PRO A 227 -4.85 0.57 -19.79
C PRO A 227 -3.99 -0.63 -20.14
N GLU A 228 -2.67 -0.55 -19.97
CA GLU A 228 -1.68 -1.54 -20.44
C GLU A 228 -1.78 -2.87 -19.66
N ASN A 229 -2.21 -2.80 -18.43
CA ASN A 229 -2.34 -3.91 -17.47
C ASN A 229 -1.06 -4.75 -17.33
N ASN A 230 0.11 -4.11 -17.35
CA ASN A 230 1.39 -4.77 -17.11
C ASN A 230 1.64 -4.93 -15.59
N LEU A 231 0.74 -5.67 -14.94
CA LEU A 231 0.79 -5.96 -13.51
C LEU A 231 1.40 -7.35 -13.29
N PHE A 232 2.58 -7.41 -12.70
CA PHE A 232 3.30 -8.63 -12.37
C PHE A 232 3.33 -8.84 -10.86
N ILE A 233 2.59 -9.81 -10.38
CA ILE A 233 2.45 -10.09 -8.96
C ILE A 233 3.13 -11.38 -8.59
N VAL A 234 3.80 -11.39 -7.44
CA VAL A 234 4.49 -12.54 -6.88
C VAL A 234 4.01 -12.73 -5.45
N GLY A 235 3.62 -13.93 -5.11
CA GLY A 235 3.10 -14.26 -3.78
C GLY A 235 3.28 -15.72 -3.43
N ASP A 236 3.01 -16.05 -2.16
CA ASP A 236 2.94 -17.41 -1.69
C ASP A 236 1.61 -18.07 -2.12
N ASP A 237 1.58 -19.39 -2.12
CA ASP A 237 0.46 -20.23 -2.51
C ASP A 237 -0.33 -20.79 -1.30
N ASP A 238 -0.05 -20.27 -0.09
CA ASP A 238 -0.70 -20.67 1.17
C ASP A 238 -1.97 -19.87 1.46
#